data_040c594c836954080794242ca1b4a4a3
#
_entry.id   040c594c836954080794242ca1b4a4a3
#
_cell.length_a   1.000
_cell.length_b   1.000
_cell.length_c   1.000
_cell.angle_alpha   90.00
_cell.angle_beta   90.00
_cell.angle_gamma   90.00
#
_symmetry.space_group_name_H-M   'P 1'
#
loop_
_entity.id
_entity.type
_entity.pdbx_description
1 polymer ?
#
loop_
_entity_poly.entity_id
_entity_poly.type
_entity_poly.pdbx_seq_one_letter_code
_entity_poly.pdbx_strand_id
1 'polypeptide(L)'
;DYSTHMLQVALPFMYGSKCSPYDNVHASSFSEAERASDLVVMFGNSPAETRMGGANAVWDFAKVRESVTGRGGKIVNIDYRMNESCSGHPDEWLPIRPGTDAALASAIAHEWIANDQVDKGFLDEYCVGYDEDTMPESAKGQNKSYKDYIMGTGYDMVEKTPEWAAPICGISADRIRE
;
A
#
# COMPACT_ATOMS: atom_id res chain seq x y z
N ASP A 1 9.16 -10.04 15.40
CA ASP A 1 7.71 -10.18 15.36
C ASP A 1 7.16 -9.60 14.06
N TYR A 2 6.43 -10.39 13.31
CA TYR A 2 5.90 -10.05 11.97
C TYR A 2 4.38 -9.85 11.96
N SER A 3 3.78 -9.59 13.12
CA SER A 3 2.34 -9.48 13.28
C SER A 3 1.94 -8.11 13.84
N THR A 4 0.90 -8.07 14.63
CA THR A 4 0.32 -6.88 15.26
C THR A 4 1.35 -5.94 15.93
N HIS A 5 2.45 -6.49 16.45
CA HIS A 5 3.49 -5.69 17.09
C HIS A 5 4.16 -4.71 16.09
N MET A 6 4.39 -5.14 14.85
CA MET A 6 4.95 -4.25 13.83
C MET A 6 3.99 -3.10 13.47
N LEU A 7 2.68 -3.36 13.48
CA LEU A 7 1.68 -2.31 13.33
C LEU A 7 1.77 -1.28 14.47
N GLN A 8 1.93 -1.72 15.71
CA GLN A 8 2.08 -0.83 16.87
C GLN A 8 3.34 0.06 16.80
N VAL A 9 4.37 -0.39 16.11
CA VAL A 9 5.58 0.40 15.86
C VAL A 9 5.35 1.41 14.72
N ALA A 10 4.67 1.00 13.65
CA ALA A 10 4.48 1.82 12.46
C ALA A 10 3.37 2.89 12.61
N LEU A 11 2.24 2.53 13.24
CA LEU A 11 1.08 3.42 13.34
C LEU A 11 1.35 4.78 13.99
N PRO A 12 2.19 4.91 15.04
CA PRO A 12 2.53 6.22 15.59
C PRO A 12 3.18 7.17 14.58
N PHE A 13 3.92 6.65 13.61
CA PHE A 13 4.52 7.47 12.54
C PHE A 13 3.50 7.89 11.49
N MET A 14 2.43 7.11 11.31
CA MET A 14 1.37 7.42 10.35
C MET A 14 0.28 8.33 10.92
N TYR A 15 -0.12 8.10 12.18
CA TYR A 15 -1.27 8.76 12.79
C TYR A 15 -0.91 9.64 13.99
N GLY A 16 0.36 9.75 14.34
CA GLY A 16 0.83 10.57 15.46
C GLY A 16 0.50 10.04 16.85
N SER A 17 -0.10 8.87 16.95
CA SER A 17 -0.48 8.26 18.22
C SER A 17 -0.33 6.74 18.20
N LYS A 18 -0.24 6.13 19.39
CA LYS A 18 -0.32 4.68 19.54
C LYS A 18 -1.77 4.24 19.30
N CYS A 19 -2.12 4.01 18.04
CA CYS A 19 -3.39 3.42 17.72
C CYS A 19 -3.34 1.93 17.99
N SER A 20 -4.32 1.40 18.71
CA SER A 20 -4.59 -0.02 18.64
C SER A 20 -5.10 -0.33 17.22
N PRO A 21 -4.56 -1.32 16.52
CA PRO A 21 -5.08 -1.72 15.21
C PRO A 21 -6.54 -2.21 15.29
N TYR A 22 -7.04 -2.46 16.49
CA TYR A 22 -8.42 -2.91 16.73
C TYR A 22 -9.38 -1.79 17.12
N ASP A 23 -8.88 -0.67 17.63
CA ASP A 23 -9.73 0.34 18.27
C ASP A 23 -9.92 1.62 17.44
N ASN A 24 -9.01 1.94 16.53
CA ASN A 24 -8.96 3.28 15.93
C ASN A 24 -8.70 3.32 14.42
N VAL A 25 -8.58 2.19 13.76
CA VAL A 25 -8.48 2.19 12.30
C VAL A 25 -9.89 2.18 11.74
N HIS A 26 -10.39 3.34 11.37
CA HIS A 26 -11.60 3.46 10.58
C HIS A 26 -11.29 3.02 9.15
N ALA A 27 -11.21 1.72 8.97
CA ALA A 27 -11.09 1.14 7.63
C ALA A 27 -12.44 1.19 6.92
N SER A 28 -12.42 1.42 5.62
CA SER A 28 -13.59 1.24 4.77
C SER A 28 -14.09 -0.19 4.86
N SER A 29 -15.40 -0.35 4.81
CA SER A 29 -16.02 -1.68 4.84
C SER A 29 -15.95 -2.36 3.46
N PHE A 30 -16.10 -3.68 3.43
CA PHE A 30 -16.26 -4.40 2.16
C PHE A 30 -17.41 -3.86 1.32
N SER A 31 -18.50 -3.40 1.94
CA SER A 31 -19.63 -2.81 1.21
C SER A 31 -19.28 -1.46 0.55
N GLU A 32 -18.35 -0.70 1.09
CA GLU A 32 -17.85 0.51 0.44
C GLU A 32 -16.92 0.17 -0.72
N ALA A 33 -16.02 -0.78 -0.55
CA ALA A 33 -15.19 -1.28 -1.63
C ALA A 33 -16.04 -1.86 -2.78
N GLU A 34 -17.09 -2.63 -2.45
CA GLU A 34 -18.06 -3.13 -3.44
C GLU A 34 -18.70 -2.02 -4.26
N ARG A 35 -19.09 -0.91 -3.63
CA ARG A 35 -19.80 0.18 -4.31
C ARG A 35 -18.90 1.13 -5.10
N ALA A 36 -17.69 1.41 -4.61
CA ALA A 36 -16.93 2.58 -5.04
C ALA A 36 -15.51 2.27 -5.55
N SER A 37 -14.96 1.07 -5.33
CA SER A 37 -13.59 0.80 -5.74
C SER A 37 -13.51 0.29 -7.18
N ASP A 38 -12.63 0.87 -7.97
CA ASP A 38 -12.27 0.40 -9.31
C ASP A 38 -10.97 -0.40 -9.31
N LEU A 39 -10.18 -0.28 -8.24
CA LEU A 39 -8.96 -1.04 -7.99
C LEU A 39 -8.92 -1.53 -6.55
N VAL A 40 -8.67 -2.81 -6.36
CA VAL A 40 -8.42 -3.40 -5.04
C VAL A 40 -7.04 -4.04 -5.05
N VAL A 41 -6.16 -3.58 -4.18
CA VAL A 41 -4.80 -4.11 -4.04
C VAL A 41 -4.67 -4.78 -2.68
N MET A 42 -4.26 -6.04 -2.67
CA MET A 42 -4.03 -6.81 -1.46
C MET A 42 -2.54 -7.08 -1.28
N PHE A 43 -1.97 -6.57 -0.21
CA PHE A 43 -0.59 -6.87 0.20
C PHE A 43 -0.60 -7.97 1.27
N GLY A 44 -0.19 -9.18 0.90
CA GLY A 44 -0.12 -10.32 1.80
C GLY A 44 -1.44 -10.66 2.50
N ASN A 45 -2.57 -10.30 1.89
CA ASN A 45 -3.88 -10.49 2.44
C ASN A 45 -4.68 -11.54 1.66
N SER A 46 -5.34 -12.44 2.38
CA SER A 46 -6.21 -13.46 1.79
C SER A 46 -7.49 -13.61 2.61
N PRO A 47 -8.57 -12.89 2.25
CA PRO A 47 -9.86 -13.03 2.93
C PRO A 47 -10.43 -14.45 2.92
N ALA A 48 -10.08 -15.28 1.94
CA ALA A 48 -10.51 -16.67 1.89
C ALA A 48 -9.84 -17.55 2.94
N GLU A 49 -8.61 -17.21 3.36
CA GLU A 49 -7.82 -17.99 4.31
C GLU A 49 -7.82 -17.38 5.71
N THR A 50 -7.61 -16.05 5.80
CA THR A 50 -7.48 -15.33 7.07
C THR A 50 -8.83 -14.77 7.51
N ARG A 51 -9.55 -15.52 8.33
CA ARG A 51 -10.93 -15.22 8.73
C ARG A 51 -11.05 -14.64 10.14
N MET A 52 -10.04 -13.94 10.61
CA MET A 52 -9.99 -13.43 12.00
C MET A 52 -10.96 -12.29 12.31
N GLY A 53 -11.45 -11.59 11.32
CA GLY A 53 -12.31 -10.43 11.51
C GLY A 53 -13.76 -10.72 11.90
N GLY A 54 -14.12 -11.97 12.10
CA GLY A 54 -15.53 -12.37 12.24
C GLY A 54 -16.29 -12.15 10.93
N ALA A 55 -17.60 -12.20 10.97
CA ALA A 55 -18.46 -12.00 9.82
C ALA A 55 -18.17 -12.95 8.63
N ASN A 56 -18.58 -12.60 7.45
CA ASN A 56 -18.51 -13.46 6.27
C ASN A 56 -17.51 -12.92 5.23
N ALA A 57 -16.25 -12.71 5.64
CA ALA A 57 -15.24 -12.08 4.81
C ALA A 57 -15.05 -12.72 3.43
N VAL A 58 -15.23 -14.03 3.33
CA VAL A 58 -15.17 -14.76 2.04
C VAL A 58 -16.29 -14.32 1.10
N TRP A 59 -17.51 -14.25 1.62
CA TRP A 59 -18.68 -13.80 0.87
C TRP A 59 -18.58 -12.32 0.50
N ASP A 60 -18.22 -11.48 1.46
CA ASP A 60 -18.10 -10.04 1.25
C ASP A 60 -17.03 -9.73 0.20
N PHE A 61 -15.89 -10.42 0.25
CA PHE A 61 -14.86 -10.26 -0.77
C PHE A 61 -15.28 -10.78 -2.15
N ALA A 62 -16.06 -11.86 -2.21
CA ALA A 62 -16.64 -12.34 -3.47
C ALA A 62 -17.56 -11.29 -4.11
N LYS A 63 -18.33 -10.56 -3.30
CA LYS A 63 -19.16 -9.44 -3.76
C LYS A 63 -18.35 -8.25 -4.25
N VAL A 64 -17.29 -7.90 -3.54
CA VAL A 64 -16.34 -6.88 -3.99
C VAL A 64 -15.77 -7.25 -5.35
N ARG A 65 -15.29 -8.49 -5.51
CA ARG A 65 -14.73 -8.96 -6.80
C ARG A 65 -15.75 -8.86 -7.92
N GLU A 66 -16.95 -9.43 -7.74
CA GLU A 66 -18.02 -9.39 -8.73
C GLU A 66 -18.32 -7.96 -9.18
N SER A 67 -18.41 -7.04 -8.23
CA SER A 67 -18.77 -5.65 -8.48
C SER A 67 -17.65 -4.86 -9.13
N VAL A 68 -16.41 -4.97 -8.63
CA VAL A 68 -15.23 -4.30 -9.17
C VAL A 68 -14.95 -4.76 -10.60
N THR A 69 -14.87 -6.06 -10.83
CA THR A 69 -14.61 -6.60 -12.18
C THR A 69 -15.78 -6.35 -13.14
N GLY A 70 -17.02 -6.39 -12.66
CA GLY A 70 -18.21 -6.05 -13.43
C GLY A 70 -18.23 -4.60 -13.94
N ARG A 71 -17.55 -3.68 -13.26
CA ARG A 71 -17.35 -2.29 -13.71
C ARG A 71 -16.11 -2.12 -14.59
N GLY A 72 -15.35 -3.17 -14.88
CA GLY A 72 -14.07 -3.10 -15.59
C GLY A 72 -12.88 -2.75 -14.72
N GLY A 73 -13.06 -2.75 -13.40
CA GLY A 73 -12.00 -2.57 -12.42
C GLY A 73 -11.11 -3.81 -12.28
N LYS A 74 -10.08 -3.70 -11.43
CA LYS A 74 -9.07 -4.74 -11.25
C LYS A 74 -8.90 -5.13 -9.79
N ILE A 75 -8.50 -6.38 -9.58
CA ILE A 75 -8.03 -6.89 -8.30
C ILE A 75 -6.59 -7.36 -8.48
N VAL A 76 -5.70 -6.85 -7.66
CA VAL A 76 -4.27 -7.17 -7.67
C VAL A 76 -3.91 -7.81 -6.34
N ASN A 77 -3.36 -9.01 -6.38
CA ASN A 77 -2.90 -9.72 -5.20
C ASN A 77 -1.37 -9.79 -5.18
N ILE A 78 -0.76 -9.11 -4.25
CA ILE A 78 0.69 -9.06 -4.04
C ILE A 78 1.01 -10.03 -2.90
N ASP A 79 1.46 -11.21 -3.24
CA ASP A 79 1.75 -12.28 -2.28
C ASP A 79 2.87 -13.18 -2.81
N TYR A 80 3.64 -13.79 -1.92
CA TYR A 80 4.71 -14.72 -2.28
C TYR A 80 4.17 -16.01 -2.91
N ARG A 81 2.91 -16.32 -2.73
CA ARG A 81 2.20 -17.46 -3.32
C ARG A 81 0.85 -17.06 -3.88
N MET A 82 0.35 -17.81 -4.84
CA MET A 82 -1.03 -17.69 -5.28
C MET A 82 -1.94 -18.28 -4.20
N ASN A 83 -2.48 -17.40 -3.36
CA ASN A 83 -3.34 -17.76 -2.24
C ASN A 83 -4.79 -18.11 -2.70
N GLU A 84 -5.61 -18.64 -1.79
CA GLU A 84 -6.98 -19.07 -2.11
C GLU A 84 -7.89 -17.91 -2.54
N SER A 85 -7.60 -16.69 -2.13
CA SER A 85 -8.37 -15.53 -2.57
C SER A 85 -8.12 -15.15 -4.02
N CYS A 86 -6.97 -15.50 -4.59
CA CYS A 86 -6.59 -15.23 -5.97
C CYS A 86 -6.77 -16.45 -6.88
N SER A 87 -6.54 -17.64 -6.35
CA SER A 87 -6.54 -18.89 -7.14
C SER A 87 -7.89 -19.16 -7.79
N GLY A 88 -7.87 -19.43 -9.10
CA GLY A 88 -9.08 -19.74 -9.87
C GLY A 88 -9.91 -18.51 -10.25
N HIS A 89 -9.42 -17.30 -10.02
CA HIS A 89 -10.05 -16.04 -10.38
C HIS A 89 -9.22 -15.28 -11.42
N PRO A 90 -9.82 -14.34 -12.17
CA PRO A 90 -9.11 -13.49 -13.14
C PRO A 90 -8.30 -12.36 -12.49
N ASP A 91 -8.04 -12.47 -11.19
CA ASP A 91 -7.27 -11.49 -10.44
C ASP A 91 -5.82 -11.49 -10.92
N GLU A 92 -5.18 -10.36 -10.85
CA GLU A 92 -3.76 -10.25 -11.14
C GLU A 92 -2.94 -10.67 -9.92
N TRP A 93 -2.00 -11.58 -10.11
CA TRP A 93 -1.08 -12.00 -9.06
C TRP A 93 0.34 -11.50 -9.34
N LEU A 94 0.89 -10.78 -8.36
CA LEU A 94 2.29 -10.33 -8.36
C LEU A 94 3.07 -11.14 -7.32
N PRO A 95 3.92 -12.10 -7.74
CA PRO A 95 4.72 -12.93 -6.83
C PRO A 95 5.89 -12.12 -6.25
N ILE A 96 5.70 -11.61 -5.04
CA ILE A 96 6.72 -10.83 -4.33
C ILE A 96 7.59 -11.71 -3.44
N ARG A 97 8.86 -11.36 -3.26
CA ARG A 97 9.68 -11.99 -2.23
C ARG A 97 9.18 -11.61 -0.84
N PRO A 98 9.06 -12.56 0.11
CA PRO A 98 8.60 -12.26 1.46
C PRO A 98 9.39 -11.15 2.15
N GLY A 99 8.69 -10.21 2.79
CA GLY A 99 9.29 -9.13 3.56
C GLY A 99 9.86 -7.98 2.73
N THR A 100 9.52 -7.87 1.45
CA THR A 100 10.02 -6.82 0.56
C THR A 100 8.93 -5.87 0.05
N ASP A 101 7.76 -5.93 0.64
CA ASP A 101 6.58 -5.11 0.27
C ASP A 101 6.89 -3.61 0.30
N ALA A 102 7.67 -3.17 1.29
CA ALA A 102 8.06 -1.76 1.40
C ALA A 102 8.92 -1.28 0.23
N ALA A 103 9.75 -2.14 -0.36
CA ALA A 103 10.54 -1.79 -1.53
C ALA A 103 9.64 -1.60 -2.77
N LEU A 104 8.67 -2.50 -2.96
CA LEU A 104 7.68 -2.38 -4.02
C LEU A 104 6.84 -1.11 -3.85
N ALA A 105 6.31 -0.87 -2.65
CA ALA A 105 5.51 0.31 -2.35
C ALA A 105 6.28 1.62 -2.57
N SER A 106 7.58 1.65 -2.19
CA SER A 106 8.43 2.80 -2.43
C SER A 106 8.66 3.07 -3.91
N ALA A 107 8.83 2.02 -4.72
CA ALA A 107 9.00 2.18 -6.17
C ALA A 107 7.71 2.65 -6.87
N ILE A 108 6.55 2.18 -6.42
CA ILE A 108 5.26 2.69 -6.90
C ILE A 108 5.12 4.18 -6.56
N ALA A 109 5.44 4.56 -5.33
CA ALA A 109 5.43 5.96 -4.91
C ALA A 109 6.40 6.82 -5.72
N HIS A 110 7.59 6.27 -6.06
CA HIS A 110 8.54 6.94 -6.94
C HIS A 110 7.93 7.26 -8.29
N GLU A 111 7.31 6.29 -8.95
CA GLU A 111 6.66 6.49 -10.25
C GLU A 111 5.55 7.55 -10.18
N TRP A 112 4.73 7.54 -9.15
CA TRP A 112 3.68 8.54 -8.97
C TRP A 112 4.25 9.94 -8.78
N ILE A 113 5.33 10.09 -8.00
CA ILE A 113 5.98 11.38 -7.75
C ILE A 113 6.71 11.87 -9.01
N ALA A 114 7.48 11.00 -9.67
CA ALA A 114 8.27 11.33 -10.84
C ALA A 114 7.40 11.72 -12.06
N ASN A 115 6.20 11.15 -12.16
CA ASN A 115 5.27 11.41 -13.26
C ASN A 115 4.17 12.43 -12.91
N ASP A 116 4.27 13.13 -11.76
CA ASP A 116 3.30 14.11 -11.29
C ASP A 116 1.87 13.57 -11.18
N GLN A 117 1.75 12.31 -10.72
CA GLN A 117 0.48 11.61 -10.58
C GLN A 117 -0.08 11.65 -9.15
N VAL A 118 0.52 12.43 -8.28
CA VAL A 118 0.08 12.60 -6.89
C VAL A 118 -1.04 13.63 -6.78
N ASP A 119 -2.01 13.38 -5.93
CA ASP A 119 -3.01 14.39 -5.56
C ASP A 119 -2.40 15.38 -4.55
N LYS A 120 -1.77 16.42 -5.08
CA LYS A 120 -1.09 17.44 -4.27
C LYS A 120 -2.08 18.14 -3.30
N GLY A 121 -3.31 18.38 -3.73
CA GLY A 121 -4.32 19.02 -2.89
C GLY A 121 -4.65 18.16 -1.66
N PHE A 122 -4.84 16.86 -1.87
CA PHE A 122 -5.05 15.93 -0.77
C PHE A 122 -3.83 15.85 0.16
N LEU A 123 -2.64 15.76 -0.41
CA LEU A 123 -1.41 15.65 0.37
C LEU A 123 -1.17 16.89 1.23
N ASP A 124 -1.44 18.08 0.71
CA ASP A 124 -1.27 19.35 1.44
C ASP A 124 -2.29 19.51 2.58
N GLU A 125 -3.50 19.00 2.40
CA GLU A 125 -4.56 19.16 3.39
C GLU A 125 -4.51 18.07 4.47
N TYR A 126 -4.19 16.82 4.12
CA TYR A 126 -4.38 15.67 5.00
C TYR A 126 -3.09 14.95 5.40
N CYS A 127 -1.95 15.27 4.78
CA CYS A 127 -0.70 14.56 5.05
C CYS A 127 0.35 15.49 5.68
N VAL A 128 1.03 14.99 6.71
CA VAL A 128 2.16 15.65 7.34
C VAL A 128 3.43 14.95 6.94
N GLY A 129 4.44 15.71 6.47
CA GLY A 129 5.77 15.17 6.17
C GLY A 129 5.90 14.53 4.79
N TYR A 130 4.98 14.81 3.88
CA TYR A 130 5.11 14.38 2.49
C TYR A 130 6.27 15.07 1.78
N ASP A 131 6.32 16.40 1.86
CA ASP A 131 7.38 17.25 1.31
C ASP A 131 7.74 18.36 2.29
N GLU A 132 8.66 19.26 1.91
CA GLU A 132 9.08 20.35 2.78
C GLU A 132 7.95 21.29 3.20
N ASP A 133 6.93 21.47 2.36
CA ASP A 133 5.80 22.36 2.67
C ASP A 133 4.91 21.76 3.77
N THR A 134 4.77 20.45 3.76
CA THR A 134 3.96 19.69 4.73
C THR A 134 4.75 19.24 5.97
N MET A 135 6.07 19.51 6.02
CA MET A 135 6.90 19.16 7.19
C MET A 135 6.59 20.03 8.40
N PRO A 136 6.62 19.45 9.61
CA PRO A 136 6.62 20.24 10.84
C PRO A 136 7.80 21.21 10.88
N GLU A 137 7.60 22.42 11.42
CA GLU A 137 8.65 23.46 11.49
C GLU A 137 9.96 22.96 12.12
N SER A 138 9.87 22.06 13.10
CA SER A 138 11.04 21.46 13.74
C SER A 138 11.90 20.57 12.86
N ALA A 139 11.37 20.14 11.70
CA ALA A 139 12.04 19.21 10.79
C ALA A 139 12.25 19.76 9.38
N LYS A 140 11.81 20.99 9.11
CA LYS A 140 12.04 21.67 7.82
C LYS A 140 13.52 21.90 7.55
N GLY A 141 13.92 21.86 6.28
CA GLY A 141 15.29 22.08 5.83
C GLY A 141 16.25 20.96 6.18
N GLN A 142 15.76 19.79 6.55
CA GLN A 142 16.60 18.66 6.95
C GLN A 142 16.57 17.49 5.96
N ASN A 143 15.91 17.64 4.82
CA ASN A 143 15.71 16.61 3.80
C ASN A 143 15.16 15.30 4.39
N LYS A 144 14.15 15.40 5.23
CA LYS A 144 13.54 14.27 5.95
C LYS A 144 12.12 13.97 5.52
N SER A 145 11.60 14.65 4.50
CA SER A 145 10.29 14.39 3.98
C SER A 145 10.20 13.01 3.33
N TYR A 146 9.00 12.49 3.19
CA TYR A 146 8.78 11.23 2.47
C TYR A 146 9.24 11.34 1.01
N LYS A 147 8.97 12.47 0.37
CA LYS A 147 9.43 12.76 -0.99
C LYS A 147 10.96 12.73 -1.09
N ASP A 148 11.68 13.35 -0.13
CA ASP A 148 13.15 13.28 -0.10
C ASP A 148 13.65 11.84 0.00
N TYR A 149 13.04 11.03 0.84
CA TYR A 149 13.41 9.63 0.98
C TYR A 149 13.17 8.84 -0.31
N ILE A 150 12.03 9.04 -0.97
CA ILE A 150 11.68 8.33 -2.22
C ILE A 150 12.58 8.78 -3.38
N MET A 151 12.81 10.09 -3.52
CA MET A 151 13.57 10.66 -4.64
C MET A 151 15.10 10.65 -4.43
N GLY A 152 15.58 10.04 -3.35
CA GLY A 152 17.02 9.88 -3.09
C GLY A 152 17.73 11.13 -2.64
N THR A 153 17.03 12.14 -2.16
CA THR A 153 17.61 13.36 -1.55
C THR A 153 17.58 13.29 -0.01
N GLY A 154 16.99 12.25 0.55
CA GLY A 154 16.91 12.03 1.99
C GLY A 154 18.16 11.37 2.59
N TYR A 155 18.01 10.85 3.81
CA TYR A 155 19.12 10.40 4.67
C TYR A 155 19.98 9.28 4.08
N ASP A 156 19.45 8.42 3.23
CA ASP A 156 20.16 7.28 2.64
C ASP A 156 20.71 7.57 1.22
N MET A 157 20.34 8.72 0.65
CA MET A 157 20.78 9.18 -0.68
C MET A 157 20.57 8.13 -1.78
N VAL A 158 19.50 7.31 -1.64
CA VAL A 158 19.16 6.26 -2.58
C VAL A 158 17.78 6.52 -3.17
N GLU A 159 17.72 6.74 -4.47
CA GLU A 159 16.46 6.87 -5.21
C GLU A 159 15.74 5.53 -5.31
N LYS A 160 14.44 5.50 -4.99
CA LYS A 160 13.64 4.27 -4.89
C LYS A 160 12.96 3.92 -6.21
N THR A 161 13.74 3.91 -7.30
CA THR A 161 13.23 3.60 -8.64
C THR A 161 12.70 2.15 -8.76
N PRO A 162 11.90 1.83 -9.78
CA PRO A 162 11.56 0.44 -10.10
C PRO A 162 12.77 -0.46 -10.32
N GLU A 163 13.86 0.07 -10.90
CA GLU A 163 15.13 -0.65 -11.09
C GLU A 163 15.82 -0.97 -9.76
N TRP A 164 15.72 -0.07 -8.79
CA TRP A 164 16.21 -0.32 -7.43
C TRP A 164 15.38 -1.41 -6.74
N ALA A 165 14.06 -1.37 -6.86
CA ALA A 165 13.17 -2.32 -6.18
C ALA A 165 13.18 -3.71 -6.82
N ALA A 166 13.31 -3.83 -8.12
CA ALA A 166 13.18 -5.10 -8.85
C ALA A 166 14.10 -6.21 -8.32
N PRO A 167 15.41 -6.01 -8.11
CA PRO A 167 16.28 -7.05 -7.52
C PRO A 167 15.92 -7.37 -6.06
N ILE A 168 15.28 -6.48 -5.34
CA ILE A 168 14.86 -6.66 -3.95
C ILE A 168 13.59 -7.50 -3.90
N CYS A 169 12.52 -7.04 -4.56
CA CYS A 169 11.19 -7.64 -4.45
C CYS A 169 10.93 -8.80 -5.43
N GLY A 170 11.72 -8.89 -6.50
CA GLY A 170 11.58 -9.95 -7.51
C GLY A 170 10.54 -9.66 -8.59
N ILE A 171 9.92 -8.48 -8.57
CA ILE A 171 9.00 -8.00 -9.60
C ILE A 171 9.79 -7.11 -10.56
N SER A 172 9.65 -7.30 -11.88
CA SER A 172 10.40 -6.52 -12.86
C SER A 172 10.04 -5.04 -12.82
N ALA A 173 10.99 -4.17 -13.16
CA ALA A 173 10.78 -2.73 -13.19
C ALA A 173 9.63 -2.32 -14.13
N ASP A 174 9.52 -2.99 -15.29
CA ASP A 174 8.43 -2.74 -16.24
C ASP A 174 7.08 -3.07 -15.61
N ARG A 175 7.01 -4.17 -14.85
CA ARG A 175 5.79 -4.58 -14.17
C ARG A 175 5.39 -3.65 -13.01
N ILE A 176 6.36 -3.02 -12.38
CA ILE A 176 6.10 -2.01 -11.33
C ILE A 176 5.50 -0.73 -11.93
N ARG A 177 5.86 -0.41 -13.18
CA ARG A 177 5.32 0.76 -13.90
C ARG A 177 3.92 0.58 -14.48
N GLU A 178 3.50 -0.65 -14.73
CA GLU A 178 2.14 -0.97 -15.19
C GLU A 178 1.09 -0.78 -14.09
#